data_594fa5e96a13e2ca11e89335eea421cb
#
_entry.id   594fa5e96a13e2ca11e89335eea421cb
#
_cell.length_a   1.000
_cell.length_b   1.000
_cell.length_c   1.000
_cell.angle_alpha   90.00
_cell.angle_beta   90.00
_cell.angle_gamma   90.00
#
_symmetry.space_group_name_H-M   'P 1'
#
loop_
_entity.id
_entity.type
_entity.pdbx_description
1 polymer ?
#
loop_
_entity_poly.entity_id
_entity_poly.type
_entity_poly.pdbx_seq_one_letter_code
_entity_poly.pdbx_strand_id
1 'polypeptide(L)'
;MGRYIGLWTNKGKGGGGLGPVKPFTRSSGIATDSSNHVTEVTLDDVKYSQMFYNNVGLVTGYNEDFGGNKKGWLITYTSQNLVDTVVERIPAHPDPAYNITPSSFSIDENSTVTFNISTIDVPDTTFYWKADGTGITGADFTGNTNTGTVTTSGGAAQVSLTTAEDVSTEGNETFQFKLYADAGFSQLLGTSSTITITDSSLADYSHTAFYTPGSHSWTVPAGVTKARVIVIGGGGGGGGSGGGAGGGAAMKYWSNLAPGGTYSLNVGAGGARLNSSNGNNGSQSDFNGPGGVTIVGGGGYGWGNGGNTGNNGGGGGTGSNGDVNGTGGAGSPYANDPVSQYGYTTNPNAAGTNGGAGGGGGGADNGPAINGGAGSYFAGGGGGGGSDNGQGGDGGNGGPNVIDEFEQLGYTRAFGGGGGGTDGTNAGVFGGPGGSYGGGTGQGYPDAYPLDGGHGGGYADNAGGGHKGVGQGQNAGGGGGGAFGGGGGGAGHNESNNAMGAGGDGLVYISWGANPPTGY
;
A
#
# COMPACT_ATOMS: atom_id res chain seq x y z
N MET A 1 -10.26 -0.14 -60.67
CA MET A 1 -11.37 -0.32 -61.62
C MET A 1 -12.63 0.21 -60.95
N GLY A 2 -13.12 1.38 -61.37
CA GLY A 2 -14.34 1.96 -60.80
C GLY A 2 -15.56 1.13 -61.18
N ARG A 3 -16.23 0.60 -60.18
CA ARG A 3 -17.56 0.01 -60.40
C ARG A 3 -18.54 1.16 -60.49
N TYR A 4 -19.22 1.29 -61.64
CA TYR A 4 -20.32 2.21 -61.84
C TYR A 4 -21.53 1.75 -61.06
N ILE A 5 -22.00 2.56 -60.10
CA ILE A 5 -23.30 2.37 -59.45
C ILE A 5 -24.30 3.09 -60.35
N GLY A 6 -25.00 2.35 -61.21
CA GLY A 6 -26.10 2.88 -62.01
C GLY A 6 -27.36 2.97 -61.16
N LEU A 7 -27.61 4.09 -60.50
CA LEU A 7 -28.91 4.39 -59.91
C LEU A 7 -29.86 4.89 -61.02
N TRP A 8 -30.92 4.13 -61.27
CA TRP A 8 -31.95 4.47 -62.23
C TRP A 8 -33.05 5.25 -61.50
N THR A 9 -33.21 6.52 -61.82
CA THR A 9 -34.38 7.26 -61.36
C THR A 9 -35.38 7.33 -62.51
N ASN A 10 -36.48 6.61 -62.34
CA ASN A 10 -37.60 6.74 -63.31
C ASN A 10 -38.60 7.78 -62.79
N LYS A 11 -38.49 9.01 -63.21
CA LYS A 11 -39.57 10.02 -63.14
C LYS A 11 -40.39 9.99 -64.43
N GLY A 12 -41.13 8.95 -64.65
CA GLY A 12 -41.99 8.85 -65.81
C GLY A 12 -43.40 8.42 -65.46
N LYS A 13 -44.37 9.31 -65.48
CA LYS A 13 -45.77 8.93 -65.66
C LYS A 13 -45.93 8.43 -67.10
N GLY A 14 -46.21 7.14 -67.25
CA GLY A 14 -46.74 6.58 -68.50
C GLY A 14 -45.70 6.01 -69.44
N GLY A 15 -45.79 4.70 -69.57
CA GLY A 15 -45.46 3.88 -70.72
C GLY A 15 -44.11 4.01 -71.41
N GLY A 16 -43.27 2.99 -71.22
CA GLY A 16 -42.31 2.59 -72.21
C GLY A 16 -41.01 3.35 -72.30
N GLY A 17 -39.96 2.72 -71.89
CA GLY A 17 -38.59 3.13 -72.20
C GLY A 17 -37.86 3.75 -71.02
N LEU A 18 -36.80 3.07 -70.58
CA LEU A 18 -35.83 3.58 -69.66
C LEU A 18 -35.17 4.82 -70.29
N GLY A 19 -35.43 6.00 -69.71
CA GLY A 19 -34.77 7.24 -70.13
C GLY A 19 -33.23 7.13 -69.97
N PRO A 20 -32.45 7.97 -70.71
CA PRO A 20 -31.00 7.90 -70.61
C PRO A 20 -30.55 8.18 -69.15
N VAL A 21 -29.65 7.31 -68.69
CA VAL A 21 -28.98 7.49 -67.41
C VAL A 21 -28.32 8.86 -67.40
N LYS A 22 -28.76 9.79 -66.51
CA LYS A 22 -28.04 11.03 -66.28
C LYS A 22 -26.70 10.68 -65.60
N PRO A 23 -25.57 11.07 -66.17
CA PRO A 23 -24.31 10.92 -65.47
C PRO A 23 -24.32 11.80 -64.25
N PHE A 24 -23.91 11.26 -63.08
CA PHE A 24 -23.71 12.04 -61.88
C PHE A 24 -22.57 13.04 -62.09
N THR A 25 -22.76 14.27 -61.69
CA THR A 25 -21.77 15.35 -61.86
C THR A 25 -20.90 15.51 -60.61
N ARG A 26 -21.37 15.07 -59.45
CA ARG A 26 -20.64 15.15 -58.16
C ARG A 26 -20.99 13.97 -57.30
N SER A 27 -19.96 13.41 -56.62
CA SER A 27 -20.13 12.45 -55.53
C SER A 27 -19.29 12.89 -54.33
N SER A 28 -19.84 12.72 -53.14
CA SER A 28 -19.16 13.01 -51.88
C SER A 28 -19.71 12.10 -50.79
N GLY A 29 -19.02 12.05 -49.64
CA GLY A 29 -19.49 11.33 -48.44
C GLY A 29 -19.71 9.84 -48.70
N ILE A 30 -18.77 9.14 -49.37
CA ILE A 30 -18.88 7.69 -49.63
C ILE A 30 -18.46 6.94 -48.39
N ALA A 31 -19.38 6.18 -47.81
CA ALA A 31 -19.10 5.21 -46.75
C ALA A 31 -19.25 3.77 -47.29
N THR A 32 -18.47 2.84 -46.79
CA THR A 32 -18.51 1.42 -47.17
C THR A 32 -18.51 0.52 -45.94
N ASP A 33 -19.09 -0.66 -46.07
CA ASP A 33 -19.01 -1.74 -45.08
C ASP A 33 -17.68 -2.53 -45.21
N SER A 34 -17.49 -3.52 -44.35
CA SER A 34 -16.32 -4.42 -44.34
C SER A 34 -16.16 -5.25 -45.62
N SER A 35 -17.21 -5.38 -46.44
CA SER A 35 -17.20 -6.06 -47.72
C SER A 35 -16.98 -5.10 -48.90
N ASN A 36 -16.65 -3.84 -48.61
CA ASN A 36 -16.51 -2.75 -49.60
C ASN A 36 -17.81 -2.45 -50.40
N HIS A 37 -18.97 -2.73 -49.80
CA HIS A 37 -20.23 -2.27 -50.36
C HIS A 37 -20.45 -0.81 -49.92
N VAL A 38 -20.98 0.02 -50.81
CA VAL A 38 -21.31 1.42 -50.48
C VAL A 38 -22.55 1.43 -49.59
N THR A 39 -22.40 1.89 -48.38
CA THR A 39 -23.51 2.02 -47.41
C THR A 39 -24.16 3.41 -47.45
N GLU A 40 -23.42 4.40 -47.86
CA GLU A 40 -23.87 5.78 -47.99
C GLU A 40 -23.11 6.49 -49.11
N VAL A 41 -23.78 7.34 -49.86
CA VAL A 41 -23.17 8.23 -50.85
C VAL A 41 -24.07 9.47 -51.07
N THR A 42 -23.47 10.64 -51.30
CA THR A 42 -24.20 11.83 -51.75
C THR A 42 -23.90 12.05 -53.22
N LEU A 43 -24.93 12.12 -54.02
CA LEU A 43 -24.85 12.33 -55.46
C LEU A 43 -25.73 13.51 -55.82
N ASP A 44 -25.14 14.56 -56.42
CA ASP A 44 -25.84 15.78 -56.81
C ASP A 44 -26.78 16.35 -55.71
N ASP A 45 -26.24 16.49 -54.47
CA ASP A 45 -26.92 16.97 -53.27
C ASP A 45 -28.04 16.07 -52.70
N VAL A 46 -28.21 14.88 -53.23
CA VAL A 46 -29.11 13.83 -52.68
C VAL A 46 -28.29 12.80 -51.90
N LYS A 47 -28.62 12.63 -50.64
CA LYS A 47 -28.00 11.63 -49.81
C LYS A 47 -28.74 10.29 -50.00
N TYR A 48 -27.98 9.27 -50.39
CA TYR A 48 -28.42 7.87 -50.45
C TYR A 48 -27.78 7.15 -49.30
N SER A 49 -28.58 6.54 -48.45
CA SER A 49 -28.09 5.87 -47.21
C SER A 49 -28.83 4.55 -47.06
N GLN A 50 -28.32 3.72 -46.10
CA GLN A 50 -28.89 2.42 -45.79
C GLN A 50 -29.07 1.55 -47.02
N MET A 51 -28.01 1.40 -47.80
CA MET A 51 -28.03 0.53 -48.98
C MET A 51 -27.94 -0.92 -48.52
N PHE A 52 -28.97 -1.70 -48.87
CA PHE A 52 -29.02 -3.14 -48.65
C PHE A 52 -28.57 -3.85 -49.90
N TYR A 53 -27.86 -4.95 -49.70
CA TYR A 53 -27.33 -5.76 -50.80
C TYR A 53 -27.80 -7.21 -50.70
N ASN A 54 -28.05 -7.87 -51.83
CA ASN A 54 -28.23 -9.31 -51.86
C ASN A 54 -26.87 -10.03 -51.83
N ASN A 55 -26.91 -11.34 -51.78
CA ASN A 55 -25.73 -12.22 -51.72
C ASN A 55 -24.80 -12.16 -52.97
N VAL A 56 -25.22 -11.51 -54.04
CA VAL A 56 -24.39 -11.24 -55.23
C VAL A 56 -23.95 -9.79 -55.35
N GLY A 57 -24.20 -8.98 -54.33
CA GLY A 57 -23.74 -7.58 -54.24
C GLY A 57 -24.58 -6.57 -55.03
N LEU A 58 -25.84 -6.87 -55.33
CA LEU A 58 -26.77 -5.93 -55.95
C LEU A 58 -27.59 -5.20 -54.86
N VAL A 59 -27.81 -3.89 -55.05
CA VAL A 59 -28.59 -3.07 -54.11
C VAL A 59 -30.04 -3.47 -54.11
N THR A 60 -30.57 -3.93 -53.00
CA THR A 60 -31.98 -4.36 -52.87
C THR A 60 -32.87 -3.31 -52.21
N GLY A 61 -32.28 -2.28 -51.64
CA GLY A 61 -33.01 -1.15 -51.07
C GLY A 61 -32.07 -0.03 -50.64
N TYR A 62 -32.58 1.17 -50.53
CA TYR A 62 -31.87 2.35 -50.01
C TYR A 62 -32.85 3.42 -49.56
N ASN A 63 -32.35 4.38 -48.77
CA ASN A 63 -33.04 5.63 -48.48
C ASN A 63 -32.46 6.78 -49.31
N GLU A 64 -33.33 7.62 -49.83
CA GLU A 64 -33.01 8.84 -50.52
C GLU A 64 -33.42 10.02 -49.60
N ASP A 65 -32.52 10.95 -49.33
CA ASP A 65 -32.80 12.19 -48.57
C ASP A 65 -32.47 13.39 -49.44
N PHE A 66 -33.47 14.15 -49.73
CA PHE A 66 -33.35 15.44 -50.42
C PHE A 66 -33.95 16.55 -49.57
N GLY A 67 -33.07 17.31 -48.94
CA GLY A 67 -33.47 18.45 -48.08
C GLY A 67 -34.37 18.09 -46.90
N GLY A 68 -34.16 16.93 -46.30
CA GLY A 68 -34.93 16.43 -45.14
C GLY A 68 -36.17 15.62 -45.50
N ASN A 69 -36.49 15.48 -46.76
CA ASN A 69 -37.56 14.58 -47.26
C ASN A 69 -36.96 13.20 -47.52
N LYS A 70 -37.22 12.26 -46.65
CA LYS A 70 -36.73 10.88 -46.76
C LYS A 70 -37.73 9.98 -47.51
N LYS A 71 -37.22 9.21 -48.44
CA LYS A 71 -37.96 8.17 -49.14
C LYS A 71 -37.20 6.84 -49.09
N GLY A 72 -37.87 5.79 -48.80
CA GLY A 72 -37.33 4.40 -48.89
C GLY A 72 -37.64 3.80 -50.26
N TRP A 73 -36.69 3.07 -50.77
CA TRP A 73 -36.84 2.34 -52.03
C TRP A 73 -36.53 0.87 -51.84
N LEU A 74 -37.35 0.00 -52.47
CA LEU A 74 -37.12 -1.44 -52.53
C LEU A 74 -36.91 -1.81 -54.01
N ILE A 75 -35.85 -2.58 -54.28
CA ILE A 75 -35.48 -3.01 -55.62
C ILE A 75 -35.53 -4.54 -55.64
N THR A 76 -36.30 -5.09 -56.58
CA THR A 76 -36.28 -6.52 -56.85
C THR A 76 -35.55 -6.80 -58.16
N TYR A 77 -35.07 -8.03 -58.30
CA TYR A 77 -34.32 -8.47 -59.48
C TYR A 77 -34.89 -9.75 -60.05
N THR A 78 -34.85 -9.86 -61.36
CA THR A 78 -35.12 -11.10 -62.06
C THR A 78 -34.04 -12.15 -61.75
N SER A 79 -34.28 -13.40 -62.12
CA SER A 79 -33.29 -14.48 -62.00
C SER A 79 -31.99 -14.25 -62.80
N GLN A 80 -32.00 -13.29 -63.72
CA GLN A 80 -30.83 -12.84 -64.51
C GLN A 80 -30.13 -11.62 -63.92
N ASN A 81 -30.46 -11.23 -62.67
CA ASN A 81 -29.95 -10.05 -62.00
C ASN A 81 -30.26 -8.72 -62.71
N LEU A 82 -31.33 -8.64 -63.46
CA LEU A 82 -31.87 -7.41 -64.03
C LEU A 82 -32.89 -6.83 -63.04
N VAL A 83 -32.95 -5.49 -62.93
CA VAL A 83 -33.96 -4.80 -62.12
C VAL A 83 -35.35 -5.17 -62.63
N ASP A 84 -36.16 -5.78 -61.76
CA ASP A 84 -37.54 -6.15 -62.06
C ASP A 84 -38.50 -5.08 -61.62
N THR A 85 -38.44 -4.66 -60.36
CA THR A 85 -39.24 -3.55 -59.84
C THR A 85 -38.45 -2.62 -58.98
N VAL A 86 -38.84 -1.33 -58.96
CA VAL A 86 -38.39 -0.31 -58.00
C VAL A 86 -39.66 0.33 -57.45
N VAL A 87 -39.92 0.12 -56.16
CA VAL A 87 -41.10 0.69 -55.50
C VAL A 87 -40.71 1.57 -54.33
N GLU A 88 -41.46 2.65 -54.13
CA GLU A 88 -41.32 3.51 -52.95
C GLU A 88 -41.89 2.75 -51.76
N ARG A 89 -41.11 2.64 -50.69
CA ARG A 89 -41.50 2.05 -49.44
C ARG A 89 -41.93 3.13 -48.48
N ILE A 90 -43.14 3.06 -47.99
CA ILE A 90 -43.71 3.98 -47.03
C ILE A 90 -44.15 3.18 -45.79
N PRO A 91 -43.60 3.49 -44.60
CA PRO A 91 -42.62 4.52 -44.33
C PRO A 91 -41.21 4.21 -44.88
N ALA A 92 -40.41 5.25 -45.09
CA ALA A 92 -38.97 5.09 -45.34
C ALA A 92 -38.32 4.25 -44.23
N HIS A 93 -37.23 3.56 -44.55
CA HIS A 93 -36.45 2.87 -43.54
C HIS A 93 -35.98 3.90 -42.50
N PRO A 94 -36.18 3.71 -41.19
CA PRO A 94 -35.65 4.58 -40.20
C PRO A 94 -34.10 4.63 -40.29
N ASP A 95 -33.50 5.71 -39.80
CA ASP A 95 -32.04 5.79 -39.73
C ASP A 95 -31.50 4.72 -38.78
N PRO A 96 -30.32 4.13 -39.05
CA PRO A 96 -29.71 3.18 -38.14
C PRO A 96 -29.56 3.77 -36.75
N ALA A 97 -30.02 3.06 -35.75
CA ALA A 97 -29.86 3.47 -34.38
C ALA A 97 -29.16 2.36 -33.56
N TYR A 98 -28.30 2.80 -32.67
CA TYR A 98 -27.52 1.95 -31.77
C TYR A 98 -27.78 2.42 -30.35
N ASN A 99 -28.43 1.58 -29.57
CA ASN A 99 -28.70 1.87 -28.16
C ASN A 99 -27.89 0.94 -27.28
N ILE A 100 -27.20 1.50 -26.30
CA ILE A 100 -26.33 0.77 -25.36
C ILE A 100 -26.77 1.11 -23.95
N THR A 101 -27.31 0.13 -23.25
CA THR A 101 -27.82 0.31 -21.90
C THR A 101 -27.02 -0.56 -20.93
N PRO A 102 -26.31 0.04 -19.97
CA PRO A 102 -25.60 -0.70 -18.95
C PRO A 102 -26.56 -1.23 -17.88
N SER A 103 -26.19 -2.34 -17.23
CA SER A 103 -26.93 -2.91 -16.10
C SER A 103 -26.82 -2.08 -14.82
N SER A 104 -25.76 -1.28 -14.68
CA SER A 104 -25.52 -0.37 -13.56
C SER A 104 -24.72 0.84 -14.03
N PHE A 105 -24.83 1.97 -13.34
CA PHE A 105 -24.07 3.19 -13.57
C PHE A 105 -22.90 3.36 -12.58
N SER A 106 -22.85 2.52 -11.56
CA SER A 106 -21.75 2.43 -10.60
C SER A 106 -21.55 0.97 -10.23
N ILE A 107 -20.31 0.54 -10.20
CA ILE A 107 -19.89 -0.81 -9.83
C ILE A 107 -18.64 -0.70 -8.97
N ASP A 108 -18.44 -1.64 -8.07
CA ASP A 108 -17.21 -1.78 -7.33
C ASP A 108 -16.18 -2.56 -8.18
N GLU A 109 -14.92 -2.50 -7.82
CA GLU A 109 -13.92 -3.43 -8.36
C GLU A 109 -14.36 -4.87 -8.13
N ASN A 110 -13.81 -5.80 -8.93
CA ASN A 110 -14.20 -7.21 -8.93
C ASN A 110 -15.71 -7.44 -9.17
N SER A 111 -16.38 -6.49 -9.79
CA SER A 111 -17.81 -6.55 -10.11
C SER A 111 -18.03 -6.54 -11.62
N THR A 112 -19.20 -7.05 -12.05
CA THR A 112 -19.53 -7.18 -13.47
C THR A 112 -20.60 -6.19 -13.87
N VAL A 113 -20.36 -5.44 -14.95
CA VAL A 113 -21.37 -4.65 -15.65
C VAL A 113 -21.70 -5.30 -16.99
N THR A 114 -22.98 -5.39 -17.33
CA THR A 114 -23.45 -5.93 -18.60
C THR A 114 -24.04 -4.80 -19.44
N PHE A 115 -23.58 -4.68 -20.69
CA PHE A 115 -24.08 -3.73 -21.67
C PHE A 115 -25.04 -4.44 -22.61
N ASN A 116 -26.30 -4.03 -22.60
CA ASN A 116 -27.30 -4.48 -23.54
C ASN A 116 -27.25 -3.59 -24.78
N ILE A 117 -26.98 -4.17 -25.93
CA ILE A 117 -26.90 -3.48 -27.20
C ILE A 117 -28.15 -3.82 -27.99
N SER A 118 -28.84 -2.81 -28.50
CA SER A 118 -29.94 -2.99 -29.43
C SER A 118 -29.75 -2.11 -30.66
N THR A 119 -30.01 -2.66 -31.83
CA THR A 119 -29.89 -1.96 -33.09
C THR A 119 -31.24 -1.87 -33.78
N ILE A 120 -31.49 -0.78 -34.47
CA ILE A 120 -32.70 -0.57 -35.28
C ILE A 120 -32.24 -0.36 -36.73
N ASP A 121 -32.81 -1.13 -37.64
CA ASP A 121 -32.50 -1.10 -39.08
C ASP A 121 -31.02 -1.31 -39.43
N VAL A 122 -30.37 -2.15 -38.63
CA VAL A 122 -29.00 -2.61 -38.85
C VAL A 122 -29.04 -4.13 -39.02
N PRO A 123 -28.52 -4.68 -40.10
CA PRO A 123 -28.36 -6.13 -40.26
C PRO A 123 -27.47 -6.71 -39.18
N ASP A 124 -27.74 -7.93 -38.76
CA ASP A 124 -26.87 -8.64 -37.84
C ASP A 124 -25.45 -8.69 -38.39
N THR A 125 -24.52 -8.18 -37.59
CA THR A 125 -23.11 -8.04 -37.95
C THR A 125 -22.23 -8.04 -36.70
N THR A 126 -20.94 -8.16 -36.92
CA THR A 126 -19.94 -8.03 -35.86
C THR A 126 -19.51 -6.57 -35.71
N PHE A 127 -19.61 -6.05 -34.50
CA PHE A 127 -19.13 -4.75 -34.09
C PHE A 127 -17.88 -4.89 -33.24
N TYR A 128 -17.14 -3.80 -33.15
CA TYR A 128 -15.99 -3.65 -32.25
C TYR A 128 -16.38 -2.74 -31.11
N TRP A 129 -15.87 -3.03 -29.93
CA TRP A 129 -16.17 -2.20 -28.76
C TRP A 129 -14.90 -1.86 -27.99
N LYS A 130 -14.97 -0.74 -27.28
CA LYS A 130 -13.93 -0.27 -26.36
C LYS A 130 -14.58 0.33 -25.11
N ALA A 131 -14.08 -0.07 -23.92
CA ALA A 131 -14.30 0.66 -22.70
C ALA A 131 -13.25 1.79 -22.66
N ASP A 132 -13.70 3.04 -22.65
CA ASP A 132 -12.87 4.22 -22.85
C ASP A 132 -13.15 5.27 -21.78
N GLY A 133 -12.12 5.70 -21.07
CA GLY A 133 -12.18 6.67 -19.98
C GLY A 133 -10.80 7.20 -19.60
N THR A 134 -10.75 8.21 -18.76
CA THR A 134 -9.48 8.75 -18.26
C THR A 134 -8.89 7.79 -17.24
N GLY A 135 -7.66 7.35 -17.46
CA GLY A 135 -6.98 6.35 -16.64
C GLY A 135 -7.29 4.91 -17.06
N ILE A 136 -8.43 4.65 -17.68
CA ILE A 136 -8.92 3.31 -18.03
C ILE A 136 -8.02 2.62 -19.07
N THR A 137 -7.53 1.45 -18.71
CA THR A 137 -6.68 0.57 -19.51
C THR A 137 -7.24 -0.87 -19.53
N GLY A 138 -6.53 -1.81 -20.11
CA GLY A 138 -6.89 -3.24 -20.01
C GLY A 138 -6.73 -3.78 -18.59
N ALA A 139 -5.81 -3.22 -17.79
CA ALA A 139 -5.52 -3.68 -16.44
C ALA A 139 -6.71 -3.57 -15.49
N ASP A 140 -7.58 -2.57 -15.73
CA ASP A 140 -8.78 -2.33 -14.92
C ASP A 140 -9.90 -3.35 -15.15
N PHE A 141 -9.66 -4.32 -16.05
CA PHE A 141 -10.63 -5.38 -16.37
C PHE A 141 -10.00 -6.77 -16.27
N THR A 142 -10.78 -7.72 -15.78
CA THR A 142 -10.40 -9.13 -15.74
C THR A 142 -10.05 -9.63 -17.15
N GLY A 143 -8.90 -10.27 -17.30
CA GLY A 143 -8.37 -10.69 -18.60
C GLY A 143 -7.51 -9.64 -19.30
N ASN A 144 -7.24 -8.51 -18.64
CA ASN A 144 -6.35 -7.44 -19.11
C ASN A 144 -6.73 -6.90 -20.51
N THR A 145 -8.04 -6.68 -20.73
CA THR A 145 -8.55 -6.15 -22.01
C THR A 145 -9.75 -5.24 -21.80
N ASN A 146 -9.69 -4.05 -22.40
CA ASN A 146 -10.78 -3.09 -22.47
C ASN A 146 -11.38 -2.96 -23.89
N THR A 147 -11.08 -3.90 -24.78
CA THR A 147 -11.58 -3.93 -26.17
C THR A 147 -12.04 -5.32 -26.56
N GLY A 148 -12.91 -5.42 -27.57
CA GLY A 148 -13.32 -6.70 -28.07
C GLY A 148 -14.29 -6.59 -29.25
N THR A 149 -14.95 -7.69 -29.55
CA THR A 149 -15.97 -7.78 -30.59
C THR A 149 -17.28 -8.30 -30.04
N VAL A 150 -18.38 -7.96 -30.68
CA VAL A 150 -19.71 -8.49 -30.38
C VAL A 150 -20.51 -8.64 -31.66
N THR A 151 -21.23 -9.74 -31.81
CA THR A 151 -22.09 -10.00 -32.97
C THR A 151 -23.54 -9.89 -32.53
N THR A 152 -24.34 -9.10 -33.25
CA THR A 152 -25.79 -9.02 -33.02
C THR A 152 -26.52 -10.22 -33.63
N SER A 153 -27.61 -10.60 -33.01
CA SER A 153 -28.57 -11.56 -33.54
C SER A 153 -29.99 -11.05 -33.29
N GLY A 154 -30.75 -10.87 -34.35
CA GLY A 154 -32.07 -10.23 -34.28
C GLY A 154 -32.00 -8.78 -33.79
N GLY A 155 -30.93 -8.08 -34.12
CA GLY A 155 -30.71 -6.70 -33.70
C GLY A 155 -30.33 -6.52 -32.23
N ALA A 156 -29.95 -7.57 -31.51
CA ALA A 156 -29.57 -7.51 -30.10
C ALA A 156 -28.26 -8.23 -29.79
N ALA A 157 -27.53 -7.75 -28.80
CA ALA A 157 -26.34 -8.40 -28.28
C ALA A 157 -26.07 -7.97 -26.83
N GLN A 158 -25.18 -8.69 -26.15
CA GLN A 158 -24.71 -8.33 -24.80
C GLN A 158 -23.19 -8.45 -24.72
N VAL A 159 -22.59 -7.56 -23.93
CA VAL A 159 -21.18 -7.63 -23.53
C VAL A 159 -21.13 -7.46 -22.02
N SER A 160 -20.44 -8.36 -21.33
CA SER A 160 -20.18 -8.26 -19.91
C SER A 160 -18.71 -7.96 -19.69
N LEU A 161 -18.44 -6.94 -18.88
CA LEU A 161 -17.11 -6.56 -18.43
C LEU A 161 -17.04 -6.71 -16.91
N THR A 162 -16.04 -7.43 -16.45
CA THR A 162 -15.75 -7.54 -15.00
C THR A 162 -14.52 -6.70 -14.72
N THR A 163 -14.64 -5.76 -13.78
CA THR A 163 -13.52 -4.97 -13.32
C THR A 163 -12.51 -5.86 -12.59
N ALA A 164 -11.24 -5.54 -12.70
CA ALA A 164 -10.21 -6.20 -11.92
C ALA A 164 -10.26 -5.68 -10.47
N GLU A 165 -9.91 -6.54 -9.53
CA GLU A 165 -9.55 -6.12 -8.19
C GLU A 165 -8.07 -5.76 -8.23
N ASP A 166 -7.70 -4.56 -7.83
CA ASP A 166 -6.32 -4.21 -7.61
C ASP A 166 -6.09 -3.75 -6.17
N VAL A 167 -4.86 -3.44 -5.85
CA VAL A 167 -4.41 -3.12 -4.49
C VAL A 167 -4.00 -1.65 -4.35
N SER A 168 -4.18 -0.88 -5.41
CA SER A 168 -3.82 0.54 -5.45
C SER A 168 -5.04 1.39 -5.13
N THR A 169 -4.93 2.30 -4.19
CA THR A 169 -5.97 3.31 -3.96
C THR A 169 -5.82 4.40 -5.01
N GLU A 170 -6.54 4.27 -6.12
CA GLU A 170 -6.47 5.21 -7.26
C GLU A 170 -7.60 6.23 -7.24
N GLY A 171 -8.63 5.98 -6.44
CA GLY A 171 -9.87 6.75 -6.40
C GLY A 171 -10.85 6.31 -7.47
N ASN A 172 -12.07 6.85 -7.43
CA ASN A 172 -13.11 6.46 -8.37
C ASN A 172 -12.70 6.81 -9.81
N GLU A 173 -12.83 5.84 -10.70
CA GLU A 173 -12.61 5.99 -12.12
C GLU A 173 -13.92 5.99 -12.91
N THR A 174 -13.88 6.44 -14.15
CA THR A 174 -15.07 6.47 -14.99
C THR A 174 -14.76 6.06 -16.42
N PHE A 175 -15.67 5.30 -17.02
CA PHE A 175 -15.58 4.94 -18.43
C PHE A 175 -16.94 4.95 -19.13
N GLN A 176 -16.89 4.92 -20.46
CA GLN A 176 -18.03 4.67 -21.32
C GLN A 176 -17.76 3.47 -22.21
N PHE A 177 -18.75 2.66 -22.42
CA PHE A 177 -18.70 1.62 -23.44
C PHE A 177 -19.02 2.23 -24.80
N LYS A 178 -18.10 2.14 -25.74
CA LYS A 178 -18.22 2.69 -27.09
C LYS A 178 -18.27 1.57 -28.12
N LEU A 179 -19.22 1.65 -29.03
CA LEU A 179 -19.41 0.69 -30.12
C LEU A 179 -18.92 1.27 -31.44
N TYR A 180 -18.19 0.50 -32.22
CA TYR A 180 -17.56 0.92 -33.46
C TYR A 180 -17.85 -0.03 -34.61
N ALA A 181 -17.89 0.50 -35.85
CA ALA A 181 -18.06 -0.29 -37.05
C ALA A 181 -16.78 -1.02 -37.49
N ASP A 182 -15.61 -0.58 -37.06
CA ASP A 182 -14.31 -1.05 -37.55
C ASP A 182 -13.32 -1.36 -36.43
N ALA A 183 -12.37 -2.27 -36.70
CA ALA A 183 -11.35 -2.71 -35.76
C ALA A 183 -10.33 -1.60 -35.37
N GLY A 184 -10.27 -0.52 -36.14
CA GLY A 184 -9.40 0.63 -35.86
C GLY A 184 -10.05 1.66 -34.95
N PHE A 185 -11.28 1.41 -34.47
CA PHE A 185 -12.05 2.32 -33.62
C PHE A 185 -12.20 3.73 -34.20
N SER A 186 -12.33 3.84 -35.52
CA SER A 186 -12.42 5.11 -36.23
C SER A 186 -13.87 5.55 -36.47
N GLN A 187 -14.80 4.62 -36.60
CA GLN A 187 -16.22 4.90 -36.86
C GLN A 187 -17.08 4.56 -35.63
N LEU A 188 -17.27 5.57 -34.79
CA LEU A 188 -18.11 5.46 -33.58
C LEU A 188 -19.59 5.35 -33.99
N LEU A 189 -20.30 4.34 -33.48
CA LEU A 189 -21.71 4.09 -33.74
C LEU A 189 -22.59 4.44 -32.54
N GLY A 190 -22.14 4.17 -31.34
CA GLY A 190 -22.89 4.44 -30.13
C GLY A 190 -22.01 4.50 -28.89
N THR A 191 -22.54 5.14 -27.86
CA THR A 191 -21.84 5.29 -26.57
C THR A 191 -22.84 5.07 -25.45
N SER A 192 -22.44 4.32 -24.42
CA SER A 192 -23.25 4.15 -23.21
C SER A 192 -23.26 5.42 -22.34
N SER A 193 -24.13 5.46 -21.34
CA SER A 193 -23.92 6.36 -20.19
C SER A 193 -22.60 6.04 -19.51
N THR A 194 -22.07 7.03 -18.79
CA THR A 194 -20.85 6.87 -17.99
C THR A 194 -21.08 5.86 -16.85
N ILE A 195 -20.11 4.99 -16.66
CA ILE A 195 -20.02 4.04 -15.56
C ILE A 195 -18.94 4.52 -14.60
N THR A 196 -19.23 4.52 -13.32
CA THR A 196 -18.23 4.78 -12.28
C THR A 196 -17.76 3.44 -11.73
N ILE A 197 -16.45 3.21 -11.71
CA ILE A 197 -15.82 2.16 -10.90
C ILE A 197 -15.52 2.82 -9.56
N THR A 198 -16.13 2.28 -8.51
CA THR A 198 -15.84 2.72 -7.15
C THR A 198 -14.58 2.01 -6.70
N ASP A 199 -13.55 2.79 -6.34
CA ASP A 199 -12.35 2.27 -5.73
C ASP A 199 -12.74 1.58 -4.41
N SER A 200 -12.75 0.27 -4.45
CA SER A 200 -12.96 -0.60 -3.29
C SER A 200 -11.66 -1.27 -2.87
N SER A 201 -10.55 -0.94 -3.56
CA SER A 201 -9.22 -1.40 -3.18
C SER A 201 -8.93 -0.90 -1.78
N LEU A 202 -8.75 -1.83 -0.90
CA LEU A 202 -7.96 -1.53 0.28
C LEU A 202 -6.53 -1.41 -0.25
N ALA A 203 -5.88 -0.26 -0.03
CA ALA A 203 -4.43 -0.16 -0.22
C ALA A 203 -3.81 -1.50 0.18
N ASP A 204 -2.81 -1.99 -0.54
CA ASP A 204 -2.18 -3.31 -0.34
C ASP A 204 -2.08 -3.66 1.14
N TYR A 205 -1.77 -2.65 1.92
CA TYR A 205 -2.03 -2.59 3.36
C TYR A 205 -2.00 -1.12 3.84
N SER A 206 -2.78 -0.86 4.87
CA SER A 206 -2.71 0.36 5.67
C SER A 206 -2.16 0.01 7.05
N HIS A 207 -1.72 1.00 7.81
CA HIS A 207 -1.20 0.74 9.14
C HIS A 207 -1.53 1.85 10.13
N THR A 208 -1.37 1.54 11.41
CA THR A 208 -1.32 2.51 12.50
C THR A 208 -0.30 2.05 13.54
N ALA A 209 0.37 3.01 14.18
CA ALA A 209 1.32 2.77 15.23
C ALA A 209 0.92 3.53 16.50
N PHE A 210 0.91 2.83 17.63
CA PHE A 210 0.71 3.39 18.96
C PHE A 210 2.04 3.28 19.71
N TYR A 211 2.64 4.40 20.03
CA TYR A 211 3.97 4.50 20.69
C TYR A 211 3.98 5.41 21.92
N THR A 212 2.85 6.05 22.22
CA THR A 212 2.70 6.79 23.49
C THR A 212 2.26 5.83 24.58
N PRO A 213 2.99 5.71 25.70
CA PRO A 213 2.60 4.84 26.79
C PRO A 213 1.19 5.10 27.32
N GLY A 214 0.48 4.01 27.59
CA GLY A 214 -0.88 4.05 28.13
C GLY A 214 -1.87 3.22 27.32
N SER A 215 -3.14 3.33 27.71
CA SER A 215 -4.23 2.58 27.11
C SER A 215 -4.79 3.29 25.88
N HIS A 216 -4.98 2.53 24.81
CA HIS A 216 -5.52 2.99 23.54
C HIS A 216 -6.59 2.01 23.05
N SER A 217 -7.22 2.37 21.95
CA SER A 217 -8.15 1.49 21.23
C SER A 217 -7.97 1.64 19.71
N TRP A 218 -8.15 0.56 18.99
CA TRP A 218 -8.17 0.53 17.54
C TRP A 218 -9.53 0.04 17.06
N THR A 219 -10.16 0.82 16.18
CA THR A 219 -11.39 0.41 15.51
C THR A 219 -11.04 -0.13 14.13
N VAL A 220 -11.50 -1.34 13.83
CA VAL A 220 -11.27 -2.00 12.54
C VAL A 220 -11.94 -1.19 11.44
N PRO A 221 -11.21 -0.77 10.40
CA PRO A 221 -11.81 -0.04 9.29
C PRO A 221 -12.88 -0.84 8.56
N ALA A 222 -13.75 -0.15 7.83
CA ALA A 222 -14.79 -0.81 7.03
C ALA A 222 -14.15 -1.75 6.00
N GLY A 223 -14.74 -2.93 5.81
CA GLY A 223 -14.22 -3.96 4.90
C GLY A 223 -13.03 -4.77 5.41
N VAL A 224 -12.31 -4.32 6.42
CA VAL A 224 -11.13 -5.02 6.95
C VAL A 224 -11.54 -6.24 7.76
N THR A 225 -11.03 -7.40 7.39
CA THR A 225 -11.22 -8.67 8.12
C THR A 225 -9.90 -9.31 8.55
N LYS A 226 -8.76 -8.76 8.08
CA LYS A 226 -7.42 -9.31 8.31
C LYS A 226 -6.48 -8.21 8.79
N ALA A 227 -5.64 -8.51 9.78
CA ALA A 227 -4.56 -7.65 10.21
C ALA A 227 -3.42 -8.43 10.82
N ARG A 228 -2.21 -7.89 10.68
CA ARG A 228 -1.04 -8.29 11.46
C ARG A 228 -0.86 -7.29 12.59
N VAL A 229 -0.67 -7.75 13.81
CA VAL A 229 -0.39 -6.92 14.98
C VAL A 229 0.94 -7.32 15.58
N ILE A 230 1.79 -6.35 15.84
CA ILE A 230 3.07 -6.47 16.51
C ILE A 230 3.00 -5.67 17.79
N VAL A 231 3.39 -6.28 18.90
CA VAL A 231 3.51 -5.63 20.22
C VAL A 231 4.93 -5.76 20.74
N ILE A 232 5.51 -4.67 21.22
CA ILE A 232 6.86 -4.65 21.82
C ILE A 232 6.75 -3.98 23.17
N GLY A 233 7.21 -4.62 24.21
CA GLY A 233 7.23 -4.07 25.58
C GLY A 233 8.27 -2.98 25.74
N GLY A 234 8.11 -2.11 26.72
CA GLY A 234 9.10 -1.12 27.09
C GLY A 234 10.38 -1.76 27.65
N GLY A 235 11.54 -1.15 27.36
CA GLY A 235 12.84 -1.57 27.89
C GLY A 235 13.02 -1.20 29.35
N GLY A 236 13.85 -1.92 30.07
CA GLY A 236 14.25 -1.59 31.45
C GLY A 236 15.21 -0.41 31.51
N GLY A 237 15.15 0.34 32.56
CA GLY A 237 16.11 1.40 32.87
C GLY A 237 17.44 0.87 33.41
N GLY A 238 18.55 1.52 33.07
CA GLY A 238 19.83 1.31 33.70
C GLY A 238 19.77 1.68 35.19
N GLY A 239 20.59 1.06 36.02
CA GLY A 239 20.71 1.34 37.45
C GLY A 239 22.13 1.06 37.95
N GLY A 240 22.63 1.79 38.92
CA GLY A 240 24.01 1.69 39.36
C GLY A 240 24.96 1.77 38.17
N SER A 241 25.79 0.77 37.99
CA SER A 241 26.71 0.69 36.86
C SER A 241 26.30 -0.33 35.79
N GLY A 242 25.12 -0.90 35.83
CA GLY A 242 24.66 -1.90 34.89
C GLY A 242 23.51 -1.47 33.99
N GLY A 243 23.41 -2.08 32.84
CA GLY A 243 22.37 -1.80 31.85
C GLY A 243 21.05 -2.51 32.13
N GLY A 244 19.94 -1.87 31.79
CA GLY A 244 18.60 -2.46 31.76
C GLY A 244 18.42 -3.36 30.55
N ALA A 245 17.47 -4.28 30.62
CA ALA A 245 17.17 -5.24 29.56
C ALA A 245 16.20 -4.68 28.50
N GLY A 246 16.26 -5.23 27.32
CA GLY A 246 15.31 -4.95 26.26
C GLY A 246 13.92 -5.54 26.51
N GLY A 247 12.89 -4.93 25.96
CA GLY A 247 11.53 -5.44 25.93
C GLY A 247 11.38 -6.65 24.99
N GLY A 248 10.48 -7.56 25.32
CA GLY A 248 10.06 -8.68 24.46
C GLY A 248 9.03 -8.26 23.43
N ALA A 249 8.86 -9.08 22.41
CA ALA A 249 7.89 -8.82 21.34
C ALA A 249 6.98 -10.00 21.07
N ALA A 250 5.76 -9.75 20.61
CA ALA A 250 4.90 -10.76 20.03
C ALA A 250 4.26 -10.23 18.74
N MET A 251 4.11 -11.11 17.76
CA MET A 251 3.42 -10.83 16.51
C MET A 251 2.32 -11.85 16.30
N LYS A 252 1.15 -11.39 15.85
CA LYS A 252 0.04 -12.27 15.49
C LYS A 252 -0.71 -11.75 14.30
N TYR A 253 -1.09 -12.71 13.43
CA TYR A 253 -1.97 -12.48 12.29
C TYR A 253 -3.38 -12.92 12.63
N TRP A 254 -4.36 -12.04 12.39
CA TRP A 254 -5.79 -12.35 12.49
C TRP A 254 -6.44 -12.27 11.11
N SER A 255 -7.29 -13.26 10.81
CA SER A 255 -8.07 -13.35 9.57
C SER A 255 -9.58 -13.27 9.78
N ASN A 256 -10.01 -12.95 11.00
CA ASN A 256 -11.42 -12.96 11.43
C ASN A 256 -11.81 -11.70 12.23
N LEU A 257 -11.24 -10.56 11.88
CA LEU A 257 -11.62 -9.28 12.45
C LEU A 257 -13.05 -8.91 12.05
N ALA A 258 -13.78 -8.27 12.95
CA ALA A 258 -15.10 -7.72 12.66
C ALA A 258 -14.96 -6.25 12.21
N PRO A 259 -15.29 -5.89 10.96
CA PRO A 259 -15.29 -4.49 10.52
C PRO A 259 -16.13 -3.61 11.47
N GLY A 260 -15.59 -2.46 11.87
CA GLY A 260 -16.19 -1.57 12.87
C GLY A 260 -16.04 -2.03 14.32
N GLY A 261 -15.50 -3.24 14.56
CA GLY A 261 -15.18 -3.74 15.90
C GLY A 261 -14.05 -2.93 16.54
N THR A 262 -14.10 -2.72 17.86
CA THR A 262 -13.07 -1.98 18.61
C THR A 262 -12.29 -2.93 19.52
N TYR A 263 -10.98 -2.88 19.44
CA TYR A 263 -10.05 -3.66 20.24
C TYR A 263 -9.22 -2.76 21.13
N SER A 264 -9.10 -3.11 22.42
CA SER A 264 -8.25 -2.38 23.36
C SER A 264 -6.80 -2.83 23.26
N LEU A 265 -5.91 -1.90 23.50
CA LEU A 265 -4.48 -2.14 23.52
C LEU A 265 -3.80 -1.26 24.58
N ASN A 266 -2.62 -1.63 25.01
CA ASN A 266 -1.81 -0.83 25.91
C ASN A 266 -0.37 -0.76 25.39
N VAL A 267 0.23 0.40 25.44
CA VAL A 267 1.65 0.62 25.14
C VAL A 267 2.42 0.75 26.45
N GLY A 268 3.42 -0.09 26.60
CA GLY A 268 4.26 -0.11 27.81
C GLY A 268 5.23 1.07 27.84
N ALA A 269 5.37 1.72 28.98
CA ALA A 269 6.41 2.72 29.19
C ALA A 269 7.79 2.06 29.37
N GLY A 270 8.83 2.75 28.91
CA GLY A 270 10.20 2.41 29.25
C GLY A 270 10.47 2.58 30.75
N GLY A 271 11.35 1.76 31.28
CA GLY A 271 11.80 1.84 32.68
C GLY A 271 12.56 3.13 32.94
N ALA A 272 12.13 3.87 33.94
CA ALA A 272 12.84 5.04 34.37
C ALA A 272 14.19 4.67 34.98
N ARG A 273 15.18 5.52 34.79
CA ARG A 273 16.44 5.51 35.52
C ARG A 273 16.20 5.87 36.99
N LEU A 274 16.88 5.20 37.89
CA LEU A 274 16.81 5.53 39.33
C LEU A 274 18.19 5.82 39.88
N ASN A 275 18.21 6.80 40.79
CA ASN A 275 19.40 7.16 41.56
C ASN A 275 19.77 6.03 42.53
N SER A 276 20.97 5.55 42.47
CA SER A 276 21.67 4.73 43.48
C SER A 276 21.29 3.27 43.72
N SER A 277 20.31 2.69 43.03
CA SER A 277 20.03 1.27 43.27
C SER A 277 19.57 0.56 41.99
N ASN A 278 18.38 0.06 41.93
CA ASN A 278 17.91 -0.73 40.82
C ASN A 278 17.20 0.17 39.77
N GLY A 279 17.45 -0.01 38.46
CA GLY A 279 16.65 0.59 37.41
C GLY A 279 15.21 0.11 37.47
N ASN A 280 14.24 0.90 37.01
CA ASN A 280 12.86 0.45 36.92
C ASN A 280 12.68 -0.52 35.76
N ASN A 281 11.79 -1.46 35.94
CA ASN A 281 11.34 -2.32 34.84
C ASN A 281 10.56 -1.49 33.81
N GLY A 282 10.71 -1.82 32.53
CA GLY A 282 9.75 -1.43 31.51
C GLY A 282 8.41 -2.11 31.73
N SER A 283 7.35 -1.52 31.22
CA SER A 283 6.00 -2.07 31.26
C SER A 283 5.72 -2.92 30.02
N GLN A 284 4.81 -3.86 30.13
CA GLN A 284 4.35 -4.62 28.98
C GLN A 284 3.52 -3.76 28.01
N SER A 285 3.59 -4.09 26.71
CA SER A 285 2.59 -3.71 25.73
C SER A 285 1.67 -4.90 25.44
N ASP A 286 0.41 -4.66 25.15
CA ASP A 286 -0.53 -5.72 24.81
C ASP A 286 -1.58 -5.28 23.78
N PHE A 287 -2.17 -6.26 23.11
CA PHE A 287 -3.32 -6.07 22.24
C PHE A 287 -4.35 -7.18 22.49
N ASN A 288 -5.57 -6.79 22.81
CA ASN A 288 -6.69 -7.68 23.09
C ASN A 288 -7.47 -7.95 21.80
N GLY A 289 -7.12 -9.04 21.11
CA GLY A 289 -7.68 -9.38 19.81
C GLY A 289 -8.96 -10.21 19.86
N PRO A 290 -9.42 -10.67 18.68
CA PRO A 290 -10.60 -11.52 18.55
C PRO A 290 -10.54 -12.79 19.40
N GLY A 291 -11.72 -13.21 19.89
CA GLY A 291 -11.82 -14.44 20.70
C GLY A 291 -11.25 -14.32 22.10
N GLY A 292 -10.93 -13.11 22.57
CA GLY A 292 -10.35 -12.89 23.90
C GLY A 292 -8.86 -13.27 23.98
N VAL A 293 -8.19 -13.40 22.86
CA VAL A 293 -6.74 -13.68 22.83
C VAL A 293 -5.99 -12.36 22.98
N THR A 294 -5.20 -12.25 24.04
CA THR A 294 -4.29 -11.12 24.27
C THR A 294 -2.87 -11.53 23.89
N ILE A 295 -2.26 -10.82 22.94
CA ILE A 295 -0.82 -10.92 22.68
C ILE A 295 -0.07 -9.90 23.54
N VAL A 296 1.09 -10.28 24.04
CA VAL A 296 1.85 -9.45 24.99
C VAL A 296 3.32 -9.39 24.57
N GLY A 297 3.85 -8.17 24.53
CA GLY A 297 5.29 -7.90 24.57
C GLY A 297 5.68 -7.54 26.00
N GLY A 298 6.40 -8.42 26.68
CA GLY A 298 6.80 -8.21 28.07
C GLY A 298 7.80 -7.09 28.24
N GLY A 299 7.71 -6.31 29.31
CA GLY A 299 8.69 -5.28 29.63
C GLY A 299 10.05 -5.88 30.01
N GLY A 300 11.13 -5.20 29.61
CA GLY A 300 12.49 -5.53 30.03
C GLY A 300 12.70 -5.20 31.52
N TYR A 301 13.47 -6.02 32.21
CA TYR A 301 13.79 -5.75 33.62
C TYR A 301 14.84 -4.66 33.72
N GLY A 302 14.65 -3.74 34.67
CA GLY A 302 15.68 -2.79 35.08
C GLY A 302 16.86 -3.50 35.73
N TRP A 303 18.03 -2.88 35.72
CA TRP A 303 19.20 -3.41 36.39
C TRP A 303 18.91 -3.73 37.89
N GLY A 304 19.35 -4.88 38.35
CA GLY A 304 19.14 -5.34 39.72
C GLY A 304 17.78 -5.97 40.04
N ASN A 305 16.79 -5.91 39.16
CA ASN A 305 15.42 -6.40 39.41
C ASN A 305 15.13 -7.82 38.87
N GLY A 306 16.06 -8.46 38.17
CA GLY A 306 15.83 -9.73 37.45
C GLY A 306 16.03 -11.03 38.26
N GLY A 307 15.97 -11.00 39.59
CA GLY A 307 16.10 -12.21 40.44
C GLY A 307 17.51 -12.80 40.53
N ASN A 308 18.49 -12.22 39.89
CA ASN A 308 19.90 -12.57 40.05
C ASN A 308 20.55 -11.62 41.10
N THR A 309 20.73 -12.13 42.30
CA THR A 309 21.46 -11.45 43.38
C THR A 309 22.95 -11.45 43.05
N GLY A 310 23.42 -10.43 42.41
CA GLY A 310 24.83 -10.23 42.07
C GLY A 310 24.91 -9.47 40.75
N ASN A 311 25.74 -8.53 40.61
CA ASN A 311 26.17 -7.67 39.49
C ASN A 311 25.72 -7.99 38.04
N ASN A 312 24.62 -8.69 37.84
CA ASN A 312 24.10 -9.10 36.56
C ASN A 312 23.09 -8.09 36.06
N GLY A 313 23.15 -7.77 34.78
CA GLY A 313 22.15 -6.93 34.10
C GLY A 313 20.73 -7.51 34.19
N GLY A 314 19.72 -6.68 33.92
CA GLY A 314 18.30 -7.10 33.90
C GLY A 314 18.02 -8.21 32.88
N GLY A 315 17.09 -9.10 33.18
CA GLY A 315 16.61 -10.09 32.21
C GLY A 315 15.74 -9.48 31.12
N GLY A 316 15.86 -9.98 29.89
CA GLY A 316 15.03 -9.53 28.77
C GLY A 316 13.54 -9.80 28.98
N GLY A 317 12.67 -8.93 28.52
CA GLY A 317 11.24 -9.15 28.45
C GLY A 317 10.91 -10.30 27.48
N THR A 318 9.79 -10.98 27.68
CA THR A 318 9.37 -12.10 26.79
C THR A 318 8.04 -11.80 26.14
N GLY A 319 7.95 -12.10 24.83
CA GLY A 319 6.69 -12.10 24.13
C GLY A 319 5.85 -13.34 24.43
N SER A 320 4.54 -13.23 24.34
CA SER A 320 3.63 -14.36 24.52
C SER A 320 2.35 -14.28 23.68
N ASN A 321 1.76 -15.44 23.42
CA ASN A 321 0.50 -15.65 22.70
C ASN A 321 0.48 -15.17 21.25
N GLY A 322 1.61 -14.72 20.69
CA GLY A 322 1.77 -14.46 19.27
C GLY A 322 1.99 -15.74 18.47
N ASP A 323 1.86 -15.63 17.16
CA ASP A 323 2.31 -16.67 16.22
C ASP A 323 3.86 -16.73 16.22
N VAL A 324 4.48 -15.58 16.47
CA VAL A 324 5.90 -15.46 16.76
C VAL A 324 6.09 -14.68 18.06
N ASN A 325 6.99 -15.14 18.90
CA ASN A 325 7.31 -14.53 20.19
C ASN A 325 8.82 -14.32 20.32
N GLY A 326 9.21 -13.11 20.66
CA GLY A 326 10.59 -12.68 20.80
C GLY A 326 10.97 -12.35 22.22
N THR A 327 12.24 -12.48 22.52
CA THR A 327 12.81 -12.14 23.83
C THR A 327 13.74 -10.95 23.67
N GLY A 328 13.61 -9.97 24.53
CA GLY A 328 14.55 -8.85 24.63
C GLY A 328 15.93 -9.32 25.08
N GLY A 329 16.95 -8.58 24.67
CA GLY A 329 18.32 -8.81 25.13
C GLY A 329 18.48 -8.50 26.61
N ALA A 330 19.31 -9.29 27.28
CA ALA A 330 19.65 -9.03 28.66
C ALA A 330 20.49 -7.73 28.80
N GLY A 331 20.29 -6.98 29.86
CA GLY A 331 21.16 -5.89 30.21
C GLY A 331 22.56 -6.41 30.62
N SER A 332 23.57 -5.56 30.44
CA SER A 332 24.94 -5.95 30.79
C SER A 332 25.25 -5.67 32.23
N PRO A 333 26.09 -6.52 32.86
CA PRO A 333 26.66 -6.23 34.19
C PRO A 333 27.66 -5.08 34.12
N TYR A 334 28.13 -4.65 35.29
CA TYR A 334 29.21 -3.70 35.40
C TYR A 334 30.53 -4.24 34.84
N ALA A 335 31.26 -3.44 34.07
CA ALA A 335 32.43 -3.91 33.33
C ALA A 335 33.69 -4.18 34.21
N ASN A 336 33.74 -3.67 35.44
CA ASN A 336 34.86 -3.91 36.35
C ASN A 336 34.70 -5.11 37.28
N ASP A 337 33.65 -5.93 37.11
CA ASP A 337 33.57 -7.22 37.84
C ASP A 337 34.73 -8.13 37.37
N PRO A 338 35.40 -8.91 38.28
CA PRO A 338 36.54 -9.74 37.93
C PRO A 338 36.29 -10.73 36.78
N VAL A 339 35.04 -10.98 36.45
CA VAL A 339 34.65 -11.81 35.28
C VAL A 339 34.79 -11.02 33.97
N SER A 340 34.74 -9.66 34.02
CA SER A 340 34.83 -8.75 32.86
C SER A 340 36.25 -8.24 32.56
N GLN A 341 37.26 -8.58 33.40
CA GLN A 341 38.69 -8.20 33.19
C GLN A 341 39.29 -8.77 31.89
N TYR A 342 38.54 -9.56 31.10
CA TYR A 342 38.99 -10.14 29.86
C TYR A 342 38.52 -9.37 28.59
N GLY A 343 38.24 -8.06 28.70
CA GLY A 343 38.10 -7.21 27.52
C GLY A 343 36.84 -7.44 26.67
N TYR A 344 35.75 -7.85 27.31
CA TYR A 344 34.46 -7.91 26.60
C TYR A 344 33.89 -6.49 26.43
N THR A 345 34.08 -5.91 25.26
CA THR A 345 33.38 -4.68 24.86
C THR A 345 31.94 -4.93 24.43
N THR A 346 31.52 -6.20 24.35
CA THR A 346 30.19 -6.60 23.90
C THR A 346 29.61 -7.67 24.82
N ASN A 347 28.34 -7.50 25.19
CA ASN A 347 27.56 -8.56 25.82
C ASN A 347 26.88 -9.43 24.74
N PRO A 348 27.27 -10.67 24.55
CA PRO A 348 26.69 -11.53 23.50
C PRO A 348 25.19 -11.82 23.71
N ASN A 349 24.67 -11.61 24.91
CA ASN A 349 23.26 -11.81 25.25
C ASN A 349 22.43 -10.53 25.21
N ALA A 350 23.05 -9.38 24.89
CA ALA A 350 22.37 -8.08 24.83
C ALA A 350 21.49 -7.88 23.60
N ALA A 351 21.68 -8.67 22.54
CA ALA A 351 20.84 -8.61 21.37
C ALA A 351 19.46 -9.24 21.61
N GLY A 352 18.42 -8.60 21.15
CA GLY A 352 17.07 -9.14 21.12
C GLY A 352 16.93 -10.27 20.09
N THR A 353 15.93 -11.13 20.26
CA THR A 353 15.59 -12.21 19.32
C THR A 353 14.14 -12.10 18.84
N ASN A 354 13.87 -12.51 17.63
CA ASN A 354 12.50 -12.60 17.05
C ASN A 354 11.64 -11.35 17.27
N GLY A 355 12.22 -10.14 17.05
CA GLY A 355 11.52 -8.88 17.27
C GLY A 355 11.74 -8.27 18.66
N GLY A 356 12.46 -8.91 19.56
CA GLY A 356 12.80 -8.35 20.88
C GLY A 356 13.86 -7.26 20.79
N ALA A 357 13.81 -6.29 21.72
CA ALA A 357 14.71 -5.15 21.75
C ALA A 357 16.08 -5.47 22.36
N GLY A 358 17.09 -4.69 22.06
CA GLY A 358 18.43 -4.81 22.61
C GLY A 358 18.53 -4.38 24.09
N GLY A 359 19.37 -5.08 24.86
CA GLY A 359 19.69 -4.72 26.24
C GLY A 359 20.76 -3.63 26.33
N GLY A 360 20.73 -2.81 27.37
CA GLY A 360 21.71 -1.76 27.60
C GLY A 360 23.09 -2.28 28.04
N GLY A 361 24.12 -1.52 27.70
CA GLY A 361 25.51 -1.75 28.11
C GLY A 361 25.77 -1.38 29.58
N GLY A 362 26.68 -2.11 30.20
CA GLY A 362 27.15 -1.76 31.56
C GLY A 362 28.23 -0.71 31.55
N GLY A 363 28.27 0.12 32.59
CA GLY A 363 29.31 1.11 32.79
C GLY A 363 30.65 0.53 33.27
N ALA A 364 31.71 1.33 33.31
CA ALA A 364 33.03 0.99 33.78
C ALA A 364 33.68 2.11 34.54
N ASP A 365 34.56 1.78 35.54
CA ASP A 365 35.42 2.77 36.23
C ASP A 365 36.73 2.96 35.48
N ASN A 366 37.42 1.87 35.14
CA ASN A 366 38.74 1.86 34.55
C ASN A 366 38.77 0.94 33.34
N GLY A 367 38.47 1.47 32.17
CA GLY A 367 38.45 0.72 30.92
C GLY A 367 37.21 1.03 30.08
N PRO A 368 37.11 0.43 28.93
CA PRO A 368 35.96 0.68 28.06
C PRO A 368 34.66 0.10 28.65
N ALA A 369 33.61 0.89 28.61
CA ALA A 369 32.28 0.46 28.96
C ALA A 369 31.71 -0.56 27.91
N ILE A 370 30.67 -1.25 28.30
CA ILE A 370 30.03 -2.29 27.44
C ILE A 370 29.05 -1.62 26.48
N ASN A 371 29.06 -2.05 25.25
CA ASN A 371 28.14 -1.60 24.21
C ASN A 371 26.71 -2.10 24.47
N GLY A 372 25.75 -1.32 24.03
CA GLY A 372 24.35 -1.75 23.95
C GLY A 372 24.16 -2.84 22.91
N GLY A 373 23.21 -3.74 23.16
CA GLY A 373 22.83 -4.80 22.24
C GLY A 373 21.95 -4.31 21.10
N ALA A 374 22.04 -4.95 19.95
CA ALA A 374 21.16 -4.67 18.82
C ALA A 374 19.73 -5.15 19.07
N GLY A 375 18.75 -4.39 18.58
CA GLY A 375 17.37 -4.85 18.44
C GLY A 375 17.25 -5.88 17.32
N SER A 376 16.20 -6.68 17.36
CA SER A 376 15.85 -7.64 16.33
C SER A 376 14.59 -7.17 15.59
N TYR A 377 14.59 -7.26 14.28
CA TYR A 377 13.48 -6.85 13.41
C TYR A 377 12.98 -5.40 13.65
N PHE A 378 11.94 -5.21 14.44
CA PHE A 378 11.27 -3.91 14.64
C PHE A 378 11.68 -3.18 15.93
N ALA A 379 12.54 -3.79 16.72
CA ALA A 379 12.78 -3.31 18.08
C ALA A 379 14.01 -2.42 18.17
N GLY A 380 14.02 -1.51 19.13
CA GLY A 380 15.11 -0.59 19.37
C GLY A 380 16.38 -1.24 19.90
N GLY A 381 17.53 -0.64 19.64
CA GLY A 381 18.81 -1.02 20.24
C GLY A 381 18.97 -0.52 21.67
N GLY A 382 19.78 -1.17 22.46
CA GLY A 382 20.11 -0.76 23.83
C GLY A 382 21.10 0.40 23.88
N GLY A 383 21.03 1.24 24.93
CA GLY A 383 21.99 2.31 25.18
C GLY A 383 23.37 1.79 25.60
N GLY A 384 24.43 2.46 25.23
CA GLY A 384 25.80 2.16 25.65
C GLY A 384 26.07 2.58 27.11
N GLY A 385 26.96 1.88 27.79
CA GLY A 385 27.38 2.23 29.14
C GLY A 385 28.34 3.44 29.19
N GLY A 386 28.34 4.19 30.28
CA GLY A 386 29.34 5.24 30.53
C GLY A 386 30.64 4.70 31.13
N SER A 387 31.76 5.39 30.93
CA SER A 387 33.05 5.05 31.53
C SER A 387 33.71 6.28 32.16
N ASP A 388 34.29 6.14 33.37
CA ASP A 388 34.99 7.24 34.06
C ASP A 388 36.41 7.46 33.53
N ASN A 389 37.12 6.40 33.19
CA ASN A 389 38.52 6.44 32.78
C ASN A 389 38.80 5.67 31.48
N GLY A 390 37.79 5.45 30.64
CA GLY A 390 37.91 4.72 29.39
C GLY A 390 36.85 5.16 28.39
N GLN A 391 36.86 4.60 27.23
CA GLN A 391 35.88 4.88 26.19
C GLN A 391 34.47 4.49 26.65
N GLY A 392 33.49 5.37 26.47
CA GLY A 392 32.08 5.05 26.63
C GLY A 392 31.63 3.98 25.62
N GLY A 393 30.68 3.15 26.04
CA GLY A 393 30.14 2.09 25.20
C GLY A 393 29.26 2.64 24.06
N ASP A 394 29.31 1.99 22.94
CA ASP A 394 28.47 2.31 21.79
C ASP A 394 26.99 1.96 22.03
N GLY A 395 26.09 2.76 21.51
CA GLY A 395 24.68 2.38 21.44
C GLY A 395 24.47 1.21 20.49
N GLY A 396 23.56 0.29 20.84
CA GLY A 396 23.16 -0.82 19.98
C GLY A 396 22.35 -0.31 18.77
N ASN A 397 22.50 -0.98 17.65
CA ASN A 397 21.70 -0.70 16.46
C ASN A 397 20.22 -1.05 16.71
N GLY A 398 19.29 -0.28 16.14
CA GLY A 398 17.92 -0.72 15.96
C GLY A 398 17.86 -1.98 15.11
N GLY A 399 16.77 -2.73 15.19
CA GLY A 399 16.58 -3.91 14.37
C GLY A 399 16.63 -3.62 12.87
N PRO A 400 17.13 -4.54 12.07
CA PRO A 400 17.11 -4.37 10.62
C PRO A 400 15.66 -4.20 10.17
N ASN A 401 15.47 -3.27 9.25
CA ASN A 401 14.14 -2.98 8.73
C ASN A 401 13.63 -4.18 7.93
N VAL A 402 12.62 -4.85 8.41
CA VAL A 402 11.92 -5.94 7.72
C VAL A 402 10.60 -5.44 7.15
N ILE A 403 10.35 -4.14 7.29
CA ILE A 403 9.12 -3.52 6.85
C ILE A 403 9.44 -2.61 5.67
N ASP A 404 9.48 -3.17 4.46
CA ASP A 404 9.39 -2.42 3.20
C ASP A 404 8.24 -1.41 3.22
N GLU A 405 7.25 -1.67 4.06
CA GLU A 405 6.10 -0.86 4.39
C GLU A 405 6.44 0.55 4.88
N PHE A 406 7.45 0.70 5.75
CA PHE A 406 7.83 2.01 6.25
C PHE A 406 8.56 2.85 5.19
N GLU A 407 9.30 2.22 4.28
CA GLU A 407 9.92 2.93 3.15
C GLU A 407 8.88 3.37 2.11
N GLN A 408 7.90 2.55 1.81
CA GLN A 408 6.81 2.87 0.87
C GLN A 408 5.92 4.02 1.39
N LEU A 409 5.84 4.17 2.72
CA LEU A 409 5.07 5.24 3.36
C LEU A 409 5.88 6.51 3.62
N GLY A 410 7.11 6.60 3.10
CA GLY A 410 7.97 7.77 3.23
C GLY A 410 8.69 7.87 4.57
N TYR A 411 8.64 6.85 5.41
CA TYR A 411 9.39 6.81 6.68
C TYR A 411 10.77 6.19 6.44
N THR A 412 11.76 7.03 6.25
CA THR A 412 13.16 6.63 6.01
C THR A 412 13.91 6.11 7.25
N ARG A 413 13.24 6.03 8.41
CA ARG A 413 13.87 5.66 9.70
C ARG A 413 12.96 4.74 10.49
N ALA A 414 13.24 3.45 10.45
CA ALA A 414 12.31 2.51 11.04
C ALA A 414 12.41 2.38 12.57
N PHE A 415 13.57 2.26 13.18
CA PHE A 415 13.64 1.94 14.63
C PHE A 415 14.85 2.57 15.28
N GLY A 416 14.64 3.16 16.44
CA GLY A 416 15.67 3.91 17.16
C GLY A 416 16.87 3.05 17.56
N GLY A 417 18.06 3.46 17.18
CA GLY A 417 19.28 2.96 17.78
C GLY A 417 19.44 3.47 19.22
N GLY A 418 20.15 2.74 20.06
CA GLY A 418 20.50 3.19 21.41
C GLY A 418 21.46 4.39 21.38
N GLY A 419 21.39 5.26 22.40
CA GLY A 419 22.38 6.30 22.60
C GLY A 419 23.74 5.76 23.08
N GLY A 420 24.84 6.41 22.69
CA GLY A 420 26.17 6.07 23.20
C GLY A 420 26.37 6.53 24.65
N GLY A 421 27.27 5.87 25.35
CA GLY A 421 27.73 6.30 26.68
C GLY A 421 28.76 7.42 26.60
N THR A 422 29.22 7.90 27.76
CA THR A 422 30.22 8.97 27.87
C THR A 422 31.52 8.50 28.50
N ASP A 423 32.57 9.31 28.36
CA ASP A 423 33.85 9.20 29.08
C ASP A 423 34.00 10.35 30.11
N GLY A 424 34.45 10.00 31.33
CA GLY A 424 34.48 10.93 32.47
C GLY A 424 35.74 11.76 32.65
N THR A 425 36.95 11.28 32.39
CA THR A 425 38.19 11.95 32.91
C THR A 425 39.41 11.99 32.01
N ASN A 426 39.51 11.21 30.94
CA ASN A 426 40.71 11.16 30.09
C ASN A 426 40.61 12.06 28.86
N ALA A 427 41.51 13.07 28.77
CA ALA A 427 41.61 13.90 27.58
C ALA A 427 41.91 13.04 26.34
N GLY A 428 41.03 13.09 25.32
CA GLY A 428 41.21 12.40 24.05
C GLY A 428 40.45 11.10 23.91
N VAL A 429 39.65 10.68 24.86
CA VAL A 429 38.72 9.55 24.74
C VAL A 429 37.30 10.09 24.54
N PHE A 430 36.57 9.58 23.58
CA PHE A 430 35.27 10.09 23.19
C PHE A 430 34.16 9.21 23.78
N GLY A 431 33.00 9.81 23.99
CA GLY A 431 31.77 9.06 24.22
C GLY A 431 31.48 8.12 23.06
N GLY A 432 30.89 6.98 23.33
CA GLY A 432 30.52 6.03 22.30
C GLY A 432 29.52 6.59 21.30
N PRO A 433 29.59 6.19 20.01
CA PRO A 433 28.60 6.57 19.01
C PRO A 433 27.23 5.99 19.37
N GLY A 434 26.17 6.68 18.95
CA GLY A 434 24.83 6.14 18.96
C GLY A 434 24.69 5.03 17.94
N GLY A 435 23.77 4.08 18.19
CA GLY A 435 23.42 3.04 17.23
C GLY A 435 22.79 3.63 15.97
N SER A 436 22.83 2.88 14.87
CA SER A 436 22.15 3.25 13.62
C SER A 436 20.65 3.46 13.86
N TYR A 437 20.05 4.27 13.00
CA TYR A 437 18.64 4.67 13.04
C TYR A 437 18.28 5.66 14.18
N GLY A 438 19.18 6.61 14.46
CA GLY A 438 18.86 7.83 15.20
C GLY A 438 19.33 7.87 16.64
N GLY A 439 20.16 6.93 17.10
CA GLY A 439 20.82 7.03 18.41
C GLY A 439 21.74 8.25 18.49
N GLY A 440 21.64 9.04 19.57
CA GLY A 440 22.54 10.16 19.84
C GLY A 440 23.91 9.67 20.32
N THR A 441 24.96 10.38 19.94
CA THR A 441 26.32 10.15 20.47
C THR A 441 26.47 10.61 21.92
N GLY A 442 27.26 9.88 22.72
CA GLY A 442 27.68 10.32 24.03
C GLY A 442 28.69 11.50 23.95
N GLN A 443 28.76 12.31 24.99
CA GLN A 443 29.74 13.39 25.09
C GLN A 443 31.05 12.88 25.70
N GLY A 444 32.19 13.32 25.17
CA GLY A 444 33.51 13.00 25.70
C GLY A 444 34.21 14.24 26.31
N TYR A 445 35.19 13.99 27.17
CA TYR A 445 36.05 15.03 27.74
C TYR A 445 37.00 15.57 26.63
N PRO A 446 37.26 16.90 26.45
CA PRO A 446 37.00 18.00 27.39
C PRO A 446 35.77 18.87 27.06
N ASP A 447 34.84 18.42 26.28
CA ASP A 447 33.86 19.28 25.59
C ASP A 447 32.83 19.97 26.51
N ALA A 448 32.51 19.49 27.67
CA ALA A 448 31.74 20.24 28.70
C ALA A 448 31.27 19.35 29.86
N TYR A 449 31.11 19.91 31.03
CA TYR A 449 30.34 19.30 32.13
C TYR A 449 28.91 19.86 32.12
N PRO A 450 27.86 19.05 32.35
CA PRO A 450 27.87 17.60 32.67
C PRO A 450 28.08 16.73 31.42
N LEU A 451 28.79 15.58 31.61
CA LEU A 451 29.05 14.60 30.54
C LEU A 451 27.81 13.68 30.35
N ASP A 452 26.97 14.08 29.45
CA ASP A 452 25.70 13.41 29.23
C ASP A 452 25.83 12.25 28.21
N GLY A 453 25.17 11.14 28.46
CA GLY A 453 24.98 10.07 27.49
C GLY A 453 24.14 10.53 26.27
N GLY A 454 24.15 9.78 25.18
CA GLY A 454 23.29 10.03 24.02
C GLY A 454 21.82 9.66 24.31
N HIS A 455 20.89 10.39 23.75
CA HIS A 455 19.50 9.95 23.74
C HIS A 455 19.32 8.73 22.86
N GLY A 456 18.41 7.83 23.20
CA GLY A 456 17.94 6.79 22.29
C GLY A 456 17.24 7.39 21.07
N GLY A 457 17.42 6.80 19.91
CA GLY A 457 16.67 7.15 18.72
C GLY A 457 15.19 6.84 18.89
N GLY A 458 14.32 7.71 18.38
CA GLY A 458 12.87 7.56 18.43
C GLY A 458 12.28 7.36 17.04
N TYR A 459 11.02 6.99 17.02
CA TYR A 459 10.15 7.08 15.86
C TYR A 459 9.64 8.53 15.76
N ALA A 460 9.62 9.13 14.56
CA ALA A 460 9.13 10.49 14.35
C ALA A 460 9.59 11.48 15.45
N ASP A 461 10.76 12.07 15.32
CA ASP A 461 11.31 13.08 16.21
C ASP A 461 11.67 12.60 17.65
N ASN A 462 12.24 11.40 17.76
CA ASN A 462 12.66 10.78 19.03
C ASN A 462 11.51 10.37 19.98
N ALA A 463 10.27 10.29 19.52
CA ALA A 463 9.19 9.73 20.32
C ALA A 463 9.47 8.26 20.67
N GLY A 464 9.34 7.89 21.92
CA GLY A 464 9.52 6.54 22.42
C GLY A 464 10.97 6.12 22.74
N GLY A 465 11.97 6.92 22.39
CA GLY A 465 13.37 6.67 22.78
C GLY A 465 13.62 7.02 24.26
N GLY A 466 14.44 6.22 24.93
CA GLY A 466 14.81 6.45 26.33
C GLY A 466 15.65 7.71 26.51
N HIS A 467 15.47 8.37 27.62
CA HIS A 467 16.27 9.53 27.98
C HIS A 467 17.71 9.14 28.33
N LYS A 468 18.67 10.00 27.93
CA LYS A 468 20.07 9.87 28.29
C LYS A 468 20.28 9.97 29.79
N GLY A 469 21.34 9.37 30.30
CA GLY A 469 21.91 9.68 31.62
C GLY A 469 22.54 11.07 31.63
N VAL A 470 22.43 11.76 32.73
CA VAL A 470 23.06 13.09 32.94
C VAL A 470 24.21 12.90 33.88
N GLY A 471 25.44 13.03 33.35
CA GLY A 471 26.65 12.98 34.20
C GLY A 471 26.72 14.16 35.18
N GLN A 472 27.31 13.94 36.35
CA GLN A 472 27.57 15.01 37.34
C GLN A 472 29.04 15.01 37.73
N GLY A 473 29.69 16.16 37.55
CA GLY A 473 31.10 16.26 37.84
C GLY A 473 31.96 15.44 36.86
N GLN A 474 32.73 14.50 37.39
CA GLN A 474 33.57 13.59 36.58
C GLN A 474 32.85 12.28 36.23
N ASN A 475 31.56 12.16 36.52
CA ASN A 475 30.83 10.92 36.38
C ASN A 475 30.20 10.81 34.98
N ALA A 476 30.40 9.70 34.33
CA ALA A 476 29.98 9.44 32.99
C ALA A 476 28.53 8.91 32.91
N GLY A 477 27.73 9.53 32.07
CA GLY A 477 26.33 9.15 31.84
C GLY A 477 26.17 7.99 30.88
N GLY A 478 25.28 7.07 31.17
CA GLY A 478 24.86 5.98 30.25
C GLY A 478 23.90 6.48 29.15
N GLY A 479 23.97 5.87 27.99
CA GLY A 479 23.09 6.15 26.88
C GLY A 479 21.65 5.66 27.11
N GLY A 480 20.67 6.39 26.58
CA GLY A 480 19.27 5.99 26.59
C GLY A 480 19.01 4.81 25.62
N GLY A 481 18.08 3.93 25.96
CA GLY A 481 17.61 2.87 25.07
C GLY A 481 16.84 3.40 23.86
N GLY A 482 17.00 2.79 22.69
CA GLY A 482 16.25 3.15 21.49
C GLY A 482 14.74 2.86 21.61
N ALA A 483 13.89 3.60 20.89
CA ALA A 483 12.52 3.21 20.68
C ALA A 483 12.57 1.88 19.87
N PHE A 484 11.75 1.17 20.09
CA PHE A 484 10.80 0.51 20.81
C PHE A 484 11.41 -0.57 21.71
N GLY A 485 11.37 -0.33 22.98
CA GLY A 485 11.76 -1.30 23.98
C GLY A 485 13.26 -1.45 24.30
N GLY A 486 14.18 -0.67 23.70
CA GLY A 486 15.61 -0.73 24.00
C GLY A 486 15.92 -0.47 25.48
N GLY A 487 16.84 -1.28 26.08
CA GLY A 487 17.26 -1.10 27.47
C GLY A 487 18.22 0.09 27.66
N GLY A 488 18.10 0.82 28.76
CA GLY A 488 18.99 1.95 29.12
C GLY A 488 20.36 1.49 29.57
N GLY A 489 21.42 2.22 29.21
CA GLY A 489 22.80 1.95 29.62
C GLY A 489 23.09 2.32 31.07
N GLY A 490 24.07 1.64 31.69
CA GLY A 490 24.58 1.91 33.01
C GLY A 490 25.54 3.11 33.04
N ALA A 491 25.71 3.76 34.20
CA ALA A 491 26.72 4.82 34.41
C ALA A 491 28.11 4.23 34.65
N GLY A 492 29.17 5.04 34.42
CA GLY A 492 30.48 4.80 35.02
C GLY A 492 30.39 5.03 36.51
N HIS A 493 31.12 4.35 37.27
CA HIS A 493 31.20 4.39 38.74
C HIS A 493 29.84 4.34 39.49
N ASN A 494 29.87 3.87 40.75
CA ASN A 494 28.71 3.55 41.58
C ASN A 494 27.93 4.83 42.07
N GLU A 495 27.46 5.66 41.19
CA GLU A 495 27.03 7.01 41.47
C GLU A 495 25.51 7.21 41.64
N SER A 496 25.21 8.20 42.49
CA SER A 496 23.91 8.42 43.11
C SER A 496 22.95 9.37 42.37
N ASN A 497 23.27 9.89 41.21
CA ASN A 497 22.45 10.97 40.64
C ASN A 497 22.27 10.89 39.10
N ASN A 498 21.20 10.32 38.65
CA ASN A 498 20.67 10.44 37.26
C ASN A 498 21.62 10.09 36.09
N ALA A 499 22.76 9.44 36.38
CA ALA A 499 23.76 9.14 35.37
C ALA A 499 23.41 7.96 34.44
N MET A 500 22.39 7.20 34.74
CA MET A 500 21.98 6.03 33.98
C MET A 500 21.01 6.40 32.86
N GLY A 501 20.99 5.61 31.78
CA GLY A 501 20.03 5.77 30.71
C GLY A 501 18.66 5.15 31.06
N ALA A 502 17.59 5.76 30.61
CA ALA A 502 16.24 5.20 30.68
C ALA A 502 16.03 4.18 29.54
N GLY A 503 15.14 3.21 29.74
CA GLY A 503 14.66 2.34 28.67
C GLY A 503 13.76 3.08 27.68
N GLY A 504 13.68 2.60 26.45
CA GLY A 504 12.76 3.10 25.45
C GLY A 504 11.34 2.58 25.66
N ASP A 505 10.35 3.36 25.24
CA ASP A 505 8.95 2.98 25.30
C ASP A 505 8.64 1.82 24.35
N GLY A 506 7.52 1.14 24.57
CA GLY A 506 7.03 0.05 23.76
C GLY A 506 6.31 0.53 22.49
N LEU A 507 5.76 -0.46 21.77
CA LEU A 507 5.01 -0.25 20.52
C LEU A 507 3.83 -1.21 20.43
N VAL A 508 2.73 -0.74 19.86
CA VAL A 508 1.72 -1.58 19.22
C VAL A 508 1.56 -1.09 17.78
N TYR A 509 1.92 -1.96 16.82
CA TYR A 509 1.82 -1.67 15.40
C TYR A 509 0.79 -2.61 14.76
N ILE A 510 -0.12 -2.06 13.99
CA ILE A 510 -1.20 -2.80 13.32
C ILE A 510 -1.13 -2.48 11.84
N SER A 511 -0.97 -3.49 11.00
CA SER A 511 -1.10 -3.38 9.55
C SER A 511 -2.28 -4.23 9.06
N TRP A 512 -3.07 -3.68 8.14
CA TRP A 512 -4.26 -4.33 7.59
C TRP A 512 -4.40 -4.04 6.11
N GLY A 513 -5.20 -4.86 5.40
CA GLY A 513 -5.44 -4.72 3.96
C GLY A 513 -5.94 -6.03 3.38
N ALA A 514 -5.99 -6.09 2.05
CA ALA A 514 -6.34 -7.31 1.33
C ALA A 514 -5.34 -8.44 1.66
N ASN A 515 -4.04 -8.11 1.71
CA ASN A 515 -2.96 -9.03 2.00
C ASN A 515 -1.94 -8.40 2.97
N PRO A 516 -2.30 -8.17 4.24
CA PRO A 516 -1.32 -7.70 5.20
C PRO A 516 -0.18 -8.72 5.29
N PRO A 517 1.08 -8.27 5.43
CA PRO A 517 2.21 -9.19 5.53
C PRO A 517 1.99 -10.24 6.63
N THR A 518 2.24 -11.51 6.33
CA THR A 518 2.04 -12.62 7.26
C THR A 518 3.32 -13.06 7.98
N GLY A 519 4.47 -12.52 7.54
CA GLY A 519 5.79 -12.81 8.07
C GLY A 519 6.49 -11.61 8.71
N TYR A 520 7.71 -11.84 9.22
CA TYR A 520 8.64 -10.79 9.66
C TYR A 520 9.27 -10.12 8.48
#